data_df497b7c841f94f6d91f82243dff62b7
#
_entry.id   df497b7c841f94f6d91f82243dff62b7
#
_cell.length_a   1.000
_cell.length_b   1.000
_cell.length_c   1.000
_cell.angle_alpha   90.00
_cell.angle_beta   90.00
_cell.angle_gamma   90.00
#
_symmetry.space_group_name_H-M   'P 1'
#
loop_
_entity.id
_entity.type
_entity.pdbx_description
1 polymer ?
#
loop_
_entity_poly.entity_id
_entity_poly.type
_entity_poly.pdbx_seq_one_letter_code
_entity_poly.pdbx_strand_id
1 'polypeptide(L)'
;CLMEKKLLCEKNSIKLDCIANGQCLSFMQPSDLFSLFGNALDNAMEAVCKLDDVEKRIIFVSVKEELGMAIIHVENNYTGELIMADGIPRTSKDDEFYHGYGVKSIRMVVEKYDGNMALLPQNGIFNLNITIPVPEE
;
A
#
# COMPACT_ATOMS: atom_id res chain seq x y z
N CYS A 1 1.00 -0.36 14.65
CA CYS A 1 0.22 -0.19 13.41
C CYS A 1 0.08 -1.50 12.64
N LEU A 2 1.20 -2.15 12.32
CA LEU A 2 1.15 -3.39 11.54
C LEU A 2 0.44 -4.51 12.29
N MET A 3 0.62 -4.60 13.59
CA MET A 3 -0.03 -5.61 14.41
C MET A 3 -1.56 -5.45 14.43
N GLU A 4 -2.05 -4.21 14.52
CA GLU A 4 -3.48 -3.93 14.43
C GLU A 4 -4.04 -4.35 13.07
N LYS A 5 -3.32 -4.03 12.00
CA LYS A 5 -3.73 -4.40 10.65
C LYS A 5 -3.75 -5.92 10.48
N LYS A 6 -2.78 -6.61 11.07
CA LYS A 6 -2.75 -8.07 11.01
C LYS A 6 -3.94 -8.69 11.71
N LEU A 7 -4.33 -8.16 12.87
CA LEU A 7 -5.52 -8.63 13.58
C LEU A 7 -6.80 -8.39 12.77
N LEU A 8 -6.92 -7.22 12.15
CA LEU A 8 -8.06 -6.93 11.28
C LEU A 8 -8.11 -7.85 10.07
N CYS A 9 -6.96 -8.20 9.51
CA CYS A 9 -6.88 -9.14 8.40
C CYS A 9 -7.37 -10.51 8.83
N GLU A 10 -6.94 -11.00 9.97
CA GLU A 10 -7.40 -12.29 10.48
C GLU A 10 -8.92 -12.31 10.67
N LYS A 11 -9.48 -11.22 11.21
CA LYS A 11 -10.92 -11.07 11.41
C LYS A 11 -11.70 -11.15 10.11
N ASN A 12 -11.12 -10.67 9.01
CA ASN A 12 -11.77 -10.60 7.70
C ASN A 12 -11.32 -11.72 6.75
N SER A 13 -10.67 -12.75 7.27
CA SER A 13 -10.18 -13.88 6.50
C SER A 13 -9.19 -13.46 5.41
N ILE A 14 -8.35 -12.49 5.71
CA ILE A 14 -7.33 -11.96 4.81
C ILE A 14 -5.97 -12.55 5.20
N LYS A 15 -5.26 -13.07 4.22
CA LYS A 15 -3.89 -13.52 4.43
C LYS A 15 -2.94 -12.36 4.16
N LEU A 16 -2.25 -11.90 5.19
CA LEU A 16 -1.28 -10.83 5.10
C LEU A 16 0.12 -11.39 5.28
N ASP A 17 0.92 -11.36 4.22
CA ASP A 17 2.32 -11.74 4.26
C ASP A 17 3.18 -10.48 4.23
N CYS A 18 4.16 -10.40 5.11
CA CYS A 18 5.03 -9.24 5.22
C CYS A 18 6.48 -9.69 5.34
N ILE A 19 7.34 -9.18 4.44
CA ILE A 19 8.78 -9.35 4.51
C ILE A 19 9.37 -7.94 4.55
N ALA A 20 9.80 -7.51 5.74
CA ALA A 20 10.19 -6.12 5.90
C ALA A 20 11.53 -5.97 6.60
N ASN A 21 12.42 -5.16 5.99
CA ASN A 21 13.61 -4.62 6.63
C ASN A 21 13.28 -3.19 7.06
N GLY A 22 12.72 -3.04 8.26
CA GLY A 22 12.28 -1.74 8.75
C GLY A 22 13.41 -0.77 9.04
N GLN A 23 14.64 -1.24 9.19
CA GLN A 23 15.76 -0.36 9.49
C GLN A 23 16.03 0.67 8.39
N CYS A 24 15.80 0.30 7.14
CA CYS A 24 16.00 1.24 6.03
C CYS A 24 15.02 2.41 6.05
N LEU A 25 13.97 2.33 6.85
CA LEU A 25 12.96 3.39 6.98
C LEU A 25 13.15 4.21 8.26
N SER A 26 14.21 3.98 9.02
CA SER A 26 14.43 4.65 10.31
C SER A 26 14.61 6.17 10.18
N PHE A 27 14.95 6.66 8.99
CA PHE A 27 15.08 8.10 8.75
C PHE A 27 13.72 8.82 8.62
N MET A 28 12.63 8.08 8.45
CA MET A 28 11.31 8.67 8.31
C MET A 28 10.67 8.89 9.68
N GLN A 29 9.89 9.96 9.81
CA GLN A 29 9.19 10.22 11.04
C GLN A 29 8.11 9.15 11.27
N PRO A 30 7.91 8.73 12.53
CA PRO A 30 6.90 7.70 12.84
C PRO A 30 5.50 8.05 12.34
N SER A 31 5.10 9.32 12.43
CA SER A 31 3.77 9.74 11.95
C SER A 31 3.64 9.57 10.44
N ASP A 32 4.72 9.79 9.69
CA ASP A 32 4.71 9.60 8.24
C ASP A 32 4.65 8.11 7.86
N LEU A 33 5.38 7.27 8.60
CA LEU A 33 5.29 5.82 8.41
C LEU A 33 3.90 5.31 8.70
N PHE A 34 3.31 5.79 9.78
CA PHE A 34 1.95 5.41 10.16
C PHE A 34 0.95 5.79 9.07
N SER A 35 1.07 7.01 8.54
CA SER A 35 0.20 7.49 7.48
C SER A 35 0.37 6.66 6.19
N LEU A 36 1.62 6.42 5.78
CA LEU A 36 1.89 5.69 4.54
C LEU A 36 1.38 4.25 4.61
N PHE A 37 1.81 3.49 5.62
CA PHE A 37 1.43 2.08 5.73
C PHE A 37 -0.03 1.91 6.12
N GLY A 38 -0.55 2.79 6.97
CA GLY A 38 -1.96 2.75 7.35
C GLY A 38 -2.87 2.91 6.14
N ASN A 39 -2.61 3.91 5.32
CA ASN A 39 -3.42 4.14 4.11
C ASN A 39 -3.21 3.04 3.06
N ALA A 40 -1.98 2.59 2.88
CA ALA A 40 -1.69 1.53 1.91
C ALA A 40 -2.40 0.22 2.29
N LEU A 41 -2.34 -0.15 3.56
CA LEU A 41 -2.97 -1.37 4.03
C LEU A 41 -4.50 -1.26 4.07
N ASP A 42 -5.04 -0.09 4.45
CA ASP A 42 -6.48 0.11 4.42
C ASP A 42 -7.03 -0.04 3.00
N ASN A 43 -6.34 0.52 2.01
CA ASN A 43 -6.74 0.38 0.61
C ASN A 43 -6.70 -1.09 0.16
N ALA A 44 -5.62 -1.79 0.51
CA ALA A 44 -5.48 -3.20 0.16
C ALA A 44 -6.56 -4.06 0.82
N MET A 45 -6.81 -3.84 2.11
CA MET A 45 -7.83 -4.59 2.86
C MET A 45 -9.22 -4.35 2.28
N GLU A 46 -9.53 -3.11 1.95
CA GLU A 46 -10.82 -2.76 1.37
C GLU A 46 -11.03 -3.45 0.03
N ALA A 47 -9.97 -3.48 -0.80
CA ALA A 47 -10.05 -4.15 -2.10
C ALA A 47 -10.29 -5.65 -1.96
N VAL A 48 -9.55 -6.34 -1.08
CA VAL A 48 -9.71 -7.79 -0.94
C VAL A 48 -11.00 -8.17 -0.24
N CYS A 49 -11.54 -7.32 0.63
CA CYS A 49 -12.83 -7.59 1.27
C CYS A 49 -13.99 -7.62 0.28
N LYS A 50 -13.82 -7.04 -0.90
CA LYS A 50 -14.82 -7.11 -1.97
C LYS A 50 -14.79 -8.43 -2.73
N LEU A 51 -13.77 -9.25 -2.49
CA LEU A 51 -13.67 -10.55 -3.14
C LEU A 51 -14.56 -11.57 -2.41
N ASP A 52 -15.43 -12.24 -3.15
CA ASP A 52 -16.31 -13.27 -2.58
C ASP A 52 -15.52 -14.49 -2.14
N ASP A 53 -14.48 -14.84 -2.90
CA ASP A 53 -13.62 -15.98 -2.58
C ASP A 53 -12.59 -15.57 -1.54
N VAL A 54 -12.79 -16.01 -0.30
CA VAL A 54 -11.90 -15.63 0.81
C VAL A 54 -10.48 -16.16 0.63
N GLU A 55 -10.29 -17.22 -0.15
CA GLU A 55 -8.94 -17.73 -0.43
C GLU A 55 -8.13 -16.78 -1.30
N LYS A 56 -8.79 -15.87 -2.01
CA LYS A 56 -8.14 -14.84 -2.83
C LYS A 56 -7.86 -13.56 -2.07
N ARG A 57 -8.27 -13.47 -0.81
CA ARG A 57 -8.01 -12.29 0.01
C ARG A 57 -6.58 -12.30 0.51
N ILE A 58 -5.67 -11.94 -0.38
CA ILE A 58 -4.22 -12.00 -0.11
C ILE A 58 -3.62 -10.62 -0.29
N ILE A 59 -2.83 -10.20 0.70
CA ILE A 59 -2.06 -8.97 0.67
C ILE A 59 -0.61 -9.33 0.94
N PHE A 60 0.31 -8.79 0.15
CA PHE A 60 1.73 -8.98 0.34
C PHE A 60 2.42 -7.62 0.48
N VAL A 61 3.25 -7.49 1.50
CA VAL A 61 4.02 -6.27 1.77
C VAL A 61 5.50 -6.63 1.83
N SER A 62 6.34 -5.89 1.11
CA SER A 62 7.78 -6.02 1.25
C SER A 62 8.44 -4.66 1.40
N VAL A 63 9.49 -4.62 2.20
CA VAL A 63 10.33 -3.44 2.40
C VAL A 63 11.77 -3.90 2.33
N LYS A 64 12.55 -3.30 1.44
CA LYS A 64 13.97 -3.63 1.30
C LYS A 64 14.76 -2.39 0.91
N GLU A 65 16.07 -2.47 1.05
CA GLU A 65 16.97 -1.41 0.59
C GLU A 65 17.83 -1.96 -0.54
N GLU A 66 17.91 -1.24 -1.64
CA GLU A 66 18.80 -1.56 -2.76
C GLU A 66 19.36 -0.27 -3.32
N LEU A 67 20.67 -0.24 -3.50
CA LEU A 67 21.36 0.88 -4.15
C LEU A 67 21.02 2.24 -3.53
N GLY A 68 20.91 2.30 -2.22
CA GLY A 68 20.59 3.53 -1.51
C GLY A 68 19.13 3.94 -1.55
N MET A 69 18.25 3.06 -2.02
CA MET A 69 16.81 3.33 -2.09
C MET A 69 16.06 2.37 -1.17
N ALA A 70 15.13 2.90 -0.40
CA ALA A 70 14.15 2.09 0.31
C ALA A 70 13.03 1.76 -0.69
N ILE A 71 12.76 0.48 -0.87
CA ILE A 71 11.75 0.00 -1.81
C ILE A 71 10.61 -0.62 -1.02
N ILE A 72 9.43 -0.04 -1.14
CA ILE A 72 8.23 -0.52 -0.48
C ILE A 72 7.28 -1.02 -1.56
N HIS A 73 6.82 -2.25 -1.40
CA HIS A 73 5.88 -2.87 -2.33
C HIS A 73 4.70 -3.42 -1.56
N VAL A 74 3.50 -3.04 -1.97
CA VAL A 74 2.25 -3.57 -1.42
C VAL A 74 1.42 -4.07 -2.58
N GLU A 75 1.02 -5.33 -2.52
CA GLU A 75 0.15 -5.88 -3.54
C GLU A 75 -1.06 -6.58 -2.94
N ASN A 76 -2.15 -6.56 -3.68
CA ASN A 76 -3.38 -7.24 -3.28
C ASN A 76 -4.13 -7.71 -4.53
N ASN A 77 -4.87 -8.80 -4.36
CA ASN A 77 -5.81 -9.21 -5.40
C ASN A 77 -6.98 -8.22 -5.42
N TYR A 78 -7.58 -8.04 -6.57
CA TYR A 78 -8.76 -7.19 -6.69
C TYR A 78 -9.68 -7.72 -7.79
N THR A 79 -10.93 -7.25 -7.80
CA THR A 79 -11.90 -7.58 -8.84
C THR A 79 -12.54 -6.28 -9.35
N GLY A 80 -13.05 -6.36 -10.58
CA GLY A 80 -13.69 -5.23 -11.23
C GLY A 80 -12.72 -4.38 -12.02
N GLU A 81 -13.23 -3.34 -12.65
CA GLU A 81 -12.43 -2.40 -13.42
C GLU A 81 -12.01 -1.23 -12.54
N LEU A 82 -10.73 -0.88 -12.62
CA LEU A 82 -10.22 0.31 -11.98
C LEU A 82 -10.12 1.42 -13.03
N ILE A 83 -10.71 2.57 -12.71
CA ILE A 83 -10.60 3.76 -13.55
C ILE A 83 -9.47 4.61 -12.98
N MET A 84 -8.47 4.89 -13.81
CA MET A 84 -7.32 5.69 -13.41
C MET A 84 -7.52 7.14 -13.81
N ALA A 85 -7.34 8.05 -12.87
CA ALA A 85 -7.36 9.49 -13.12
C ALA A 85 -6.16 10.11 -12.43
N ASP A 86 -5.30 10.77 -13.18
CA ASP A 86 -4.05 11.37 -12.67
C ASP A 86 -3.18 10.37 -11.93
N GLY A 87 -3.15 9.13 -12.38
CA GLY A 87 -2.40 8.06 -11.74
C GLY A 87 -3.01 7.54 -10.46
N ILE A 88 -4.24 7.94 -10.13
CA ILE A 88 -4.94 7.52 -8.91
C ILE A 88 -6.11 6.63 -9.29
N PRO A 89 -6.22 5.41 -8.69
CA PRO A 89 -7.31 4.52 -9.03
C PRO A 89 -8.66 5.03 -8.54
N ARG A 90 -9.68 4.81 -9.36
CA ARG A 90 -11.08 5.09 -9.03
C ARG A 90 -11.86 3.81 -9.26
N THR A 91 -12.47 3.25 -8.23
CA THR A 91 -13.14 1.96 -8.35
C THR A 91 -14.63 2.09 -8.59
N SER A 92 -15.35 2.76 -7.68
CA SER A 92 -16.78 2.97 -7.79
C SER A 92 -17.13 4.34 -7.27
N LYS A 93 -18.39 4.77 -7.47
CA LYS A 93 -18.83 6.07 -6.99
C LYS A 93 -18.73 6.20 -5.48
N ASP A 94 -19.03 5.13 -4.76
CA ASP A 94 -19.03 5.18 -3.30
C ASP A 94 -17.64 5.11 -2.71
N ASP A 95 -16.74 4.39 -3.38
CA ASP A 95 -15.38 4.18 -2.90
C ASP A 95 -14.40 5.19 -3.48
N GLU A 96 -14.77 5.82 -4.59
CA GLU A 96 -13.87 6.69 -5.36
C GLU A 96 -13.21 7.76 -4.49
N PHE A 97 -14.02 8.46 -3.70
CA PHE A 97 -13.51 9.53 -2.84
C PHE A 97 -12.56 9.00 -1.78
N TYR A 98 -12.93 7.88 -1.14
CA TYR A 98 -12.13 7.30 -0.07
C TYR A 98 -10.78 6.81 -0.57
N HIS A 99 -10.78 6.02 -1.64
CA HIS A 99 -9.53 5.51 -2.21
C HIS A 99 -8.64 6.63 -2.72
N GLY A 100 -9.22 7.60 -3.42
CA GLY A 100 -8.47 8.75 -3.93
C GLY A 100 -7.82 9.54 -2.81
N TYR A 101 -8.51 9.72 -1.69
CA TYR A 101 -7.98 10.45 -0.55
C TYR A 101 -6.81 9.71 0.10
N GLY A 102 -6.98 8.41 0.33
CA GLY A 102 -5.91 7.59 0.93
C GLY A 102 -4.66 7.56 0.08
N VAL A 103 -4.81 7.41 -1.23
CA VAL A 103 -3.68 7.41 -2.16
C VAL A 103 -2.99 8.76 -2.19
N LYS A 104 -3.75 9.86 -2.14
CA LYS A 104 -3.18 11.21 -2.08
C LYS A 104 -2.35 11.39 -0.82
N SER A 105 -2.79 10.85 0.32
CA SER A 105 -2.04 10.92 1.56
C SER A 105 -0.72 10.16 1.46
N ILE A 106 -0.73 9.00 0.82
CA ILE A 106 0.51 8.25 0.57
C ILE A 106 1.45 9.06 -0.30
N ARG A 107 0.93 9.66 -1.38
CA ARG A 107 1.74 10.47 -2.29
C ARG A 107 2.38 11.65 -1.58
N MET A 108 1.65 12.32 -0.69
CA MET A 108 2.20 13.43 0.07
C MET A 108 3.40 13.02 0.90
N VAL A 109 3.32 11.88 1.57
CA VAL A 109 4.45 11.35 2.36
C VAL A 109 5.61 11.01 1.44
N VAL A 110 5.36 10.31 0.34
CA VAL A 110 6.40 9.91 -0.60
C VAL A 110 7.14 11.14 -1.15
N GLU A 111 6.41 12.15 -1.56
CA GLU A 111 7.01 13.37 -2.10
C GLU A 111 7.80 14.15 -1.04
N LYS A 112 7.35 14.12 0.21
CA LYS A 112 8.07 14.77 1.32
C LYS A 112 9.49 14.23 1.47
N TYR A 113 9.72 12.97 1.14
CA TYR A 113 11.02 12.33 1.24
C TYR A 113 11.70 12.15 -0.12
N ASP A 114 11.28 12.93 -1.10
CA ASP A 114 11.85 12.92 -2.45
C ASP A 114 11.74 11.57 -3.16
N GLY A 115 10.69 10.84 -2.82
CA GLY A 115 10.46 9.53 -3.40
C GLY A 115 9.54 9.56 -4.61
N ASN A 116 9.33 8.37 -5.17
CA ASN A 116 8.42 8.14 -6.28
C ASN A 116 7.48 7.00 -5.95
N MET A 117 6.28 7.03 -6.50
CA MET A 117 5.34 5.93 -6.36
C MET A 117 4.67 5.63 -7.69
N ALA A 118 4.31 4.38 -7.87
CA ALA A 118 3.57 3.92 -9.04
C ALA A 118 2.45 2.99 -8.61
N LEU A 119 1.30 3.13 -9.26
CA LEU A 119 0.12 2.29 -9.06
C LEU A 119 -0.05 1.46 -10.32
N LEU A 120 0.09 0.15 -10.21
CA LEU A 120 0.15 -0.75 -11.37
C LEU A 120 -0.87 -1.88 -11.23
N PRO A 121 -2.10 -1.67 -11.71
CA PRO A 121 -3.08 -2.75 -11.78
C PRO A 121 -2.72 -3.68 -12.95
N GLN A 122 -2.64 -4.98 -12.68
CA GLN A 122 -2.23 -5.93 -13.70
C GLN A 122 -2.76 -7.33 -13.38
N ASN A 123 -3.57 -7.87 -14.29
CA ASN A 123 -4.05 -9.26 -14.22
C ASN A 123 -4.69 -9.65 -12.89
N GLY A 124 -5.55 -8.79 -12.34
CA GLY A 124 -6.24 -9.07 -11.09
C GLY A 124 -5.39 -8.84 -9.84
N ILE A 125 -4.19 -8.29 -10.00
CA ILE A 125 -3.31 -7.92 -8.89
C ILE A 125 -3.04 -6.42 -8.97
N PHE A 126 -3.27 -5.72 -7.87
CA PHE A 126 -2.97 -4.31 -7.77
C PHE A 126 -1.65 -4.13 -7.03
N ASN A 127 -0.72 -3.44 -7.67
CA ASN A 127 0.61 -3.20 -7.12
C ASN A 127 0.81 -1.73 -6.79
N LEU A 128 1.25 -1.46 -5.57
CA LEU A 128 1.72 -0.15 -5.15
C LEU A 128 3.23 -0.27 -4.96
N ASN A 129 4.00 0.48 -5.74
CA ASN A 129 5.46 0.49 -5.66
C ASN A 129 5.93 1.88 -5.25
N ILE A 130 6.75 1.93 -4.20
CA ILE A 130 7.28 3.16 -3.65
C ILE A 130 8.80 3.03 -3.56
N THR A 131 9.52 4.04 -4.04
CA THR A 131 10.98 4.13 -3.86
C THR A 131 11.30 5.45 -3.21
N ILE A 132 12.08 5.42 -2.13
CA ILE A 132 12.46 6.61 -1.37
C ILE A 132 13.97 6.59 -1.16
N PRO A 133 14.68 7.68 -1.52
CA PRO A 133 16.13 7.74 -1.25
C PRO A 133 16.41 7.65 0.23
N VAL A 134 17.34 6.77 0.61
CA VAL A 134 17.81 6.67 1.99
C VAL A 134 18.93 7.69 2.16
N PRO A 135 18.82 8.63 3.10
CA PRO A 135 19.87 9.63 3.28
C PRO A 135 21.21 9.00 3.65
N GLU A 136 22.27 9.55 3.10
CA GLU A 136 23.62 9.17 3.52
C GLU A 136 23.90 9.78 4.90
N GLU A 137 24.59 9.02 5.74
CA GLU A 137 24.98 9.52 7.06
C GLU A 137 26.18 10.46 7.01
#